data_98005fc75cab226b911521df1c05e9a8
#
_entry.id   98005fc75cab226b911521df1c05e9a8
#
_cell.length_a   1.000
_cell.length_b   1.000
_cell.length_c   1.000
_cell.angle_alpha   90.00
_cell.angle_beta   90.00
_cell.angle_gamma   90.00
#
_symmetry.space_group_name_H-M   'P 1'
#
loop_
_entity.id
_entity.type
_entity.pdbx_description
1 polymer ?
#
loop_
_entity_poly.entity_id
_entity_poly.type
_entity_poly.pdbx_seq_one_letter_code
_entity_poly.pdbx_strand_id
1 'polypeptide(L)'
;MTGAVLQAPFITRRHARQVGIWAILIPTAFLALMPVLYLISLSLRRNDDILNGSWFPSHLFWSNWPAAFTALPQSLGWYVSNSWTVAGGAAVVSILIATPGAIFTAHSRRHGERLLGIALATYCAPPIVAMIPLFLLLRHLSLLNTLTGLVLVNGFANVPIALWLIDGFVRRVPVDLEEAAWLDGASRWTSFRRIVLPLIWPGVLSAGLICLFVSYSEFLFAVSFAQTEGSQTLTVALSIFQSSGKDINYGKEAAASLVGILPMYILAFVSQRWLVGGLSAGAVKG
;
A
#
# COMPACT_ATOMS: atom_id res chain seq x y z
N MET A 1 -58.79 -27.95 26.01
CA MET A 1 -58.27 -27.48 24.72
C MET A 1 -56.99 -26.73 25.03
N THR A 2 -55.86 -27.43 24.98
CA THR A 2 -54.53 -26.92 25.31
C THR A 2 -53.82 -26.59 23.99
N GLY A 3 -53.66 -25.31 23.71
CA GLY A 3 -52.98 -24.82 22.53
C GLY A 3 -51.45 -25.01 22.65
N ALA A 4 -50.89 -25.93 21.88
CA ALA A 4 -49.44 -26.09 21.71
C ALA A 4 -48.92 -24.94 20.86
N VAL A 5 -48.23 -24.00 21.49
CA VAL A 5 -47.43 -22.97 20.80
C VAL A 5 -46.24 -23.66 20.19
N LEU A 6 -46.27 -23.86 18.88
CA LEU A 6 -45.16 -24.35 18.09
C LEU A 6 -44.02 -23.34 18.16
N GLN A 7 -43.03 -23.60 19.01
CA GLN A 7 -41.76 -22.90 19.01
C GLN A 7 -41.00 -23.28 17.72
N ALA A 8 -41.02 -22.41 16.74
CA ALA A 8 -40.17 -22.55 15.55
C ALA A 8 -38.69 -22.57 15.99
N PRO A 9 -37.90 -23.54 15.57
CA PRO A 9 -36.56 -23.75 16.12
C PRO A 9 -35.63 -22.59 15.78
N PHE A 10 -35.07 -21.97 16.81
CA PHE A 10 -34.03 -20.92 16.74
C PHE A 10 -32.81 -21.31 15.85
N ILE A 11 -32.62 -22.61 15.67
CA ILE A 11 -31.55 -23.22 14.84
C ILE A 11 -31.70 -22.86 13.35
N THR A 12 -32.93 -22.79 12.83
CA THR A 12 -33.16 -22.50 11.39
C THR A 12 -32.82 -21.06 11.00
N ARG A 13 -33.06 -20.07 11.85
CA ARG A 13 -32.73 -18.66 11.58
C ARG A 13 -31.22 -18.43 11.57
N ARG A 14 -30.47 -19.10 12.42
CA ARG A 14 -28.98 -18.98 12.47
C ARG A 14 -28.35 -19.62 11.25
N HIS A 15 -28.83 -20.77 10.80
CA HIS A 15 -28.37 -21.43 9.59
C HIS A 15 -28.74 -20.62 8.33
N ALA A 16 -29.93 -20.10 8.21
CA ALA A 16 -30.37 -19.26 7.11
C ALA A 16 -29.51 -17.98 7.00
N ARG A 17 -29.17 -17.34 8.14
CA ARG A 17 -28.27 -16.18 8.19
C ARG A 17 -26.86 -16.56 7.77
N GLN A 18 -26.33 -17.70 8.20
CA GLN A 18 -25.00 -18.17 7.79
C GLN A 18 -24.95 -18.46 6.29
N VAL A 19 -25.95 -19.17 5.74
CA VAL A 19 -26.05 -19.43 4.30
C VAL A 19 -26.12 -18.11 3.52
N GLY A 20 -26.89 -17.12 3.98
CA GLY A 20 -26.94 -15.80 3.36
C GLY A 20 -25.59 -15.07 3.37
N ILE A 21 -24.84 -15.15 4.48
CA ILE A 21 -23.49 -14.59 4.58
C ILE A 21 -22.53 -15.27 3.59
N TRP A 22 -22.52 -16.60 3.53
CA TRP A 22 -21.65 -17.33 2.61
C TRP A 22 -22.04 -17.13 1.13
N ALA A 23 -23.34 -16.98 0.84
CA ALA A 23 -23.85 -16.68 -0.49
C ALA A 23 -23.37 -15.31 -1.03
N ILE A 24 -23.02 -14.37 -0.14
CA ILE A 24 -22.42 -13.08 -0.52
C ILE A 24 -20.90 -13.17 -0.50
N LEU A 25 -20.30 -13.78 0.53
CA LEU A 25 -18.85 -13.81 0.70
C LEU A 25 -18.14 -14.61 -0.40
N ILE A 26 -18.69 -15.77 -0.81
CA ILE A 26 -18.03 -16.60 -1.82
C ILE A 26 -17.95 -15.89 -3.18
N PRO A 27 -19.05 -15.34 -3.76
CA PRO A 27 -18.97 -14.59 -5.01
C PRO A 27 -18.08 -13.35 -4.90
N THR A 28 -18.12 -12.63 -3.78
CA THR A 28 -17.27 -11.45 -3.57
C THR A 28 -15.80 -11.85 -3.52
N ALA A 29 -15.44 -12.91 -2.80
CA ALA A 29 -14.07 -13.42 -2.76
C ALA A 29 -13.61 -13.92 -4.14
N PHE A 30 -14.47 -14.62 -4.87
CA PHE A 30 -14.16 -15.07 -6.24
C PHE A 30 -13.92 -13.87 -7.18
N LEU A 31 -14.78 -12.85 -7.13
CA LEU A 31 -14.63 -11.64 -7.94
C LEU A 31 -13.33 -10.91 -7.59
N ALA A 32 -12.98 -10.82 -6.31
CA ALA A 32 -11.72 -10.20 -5.85
C ALA A 32 -10.46 -10.99 -6.30
N LEU A 33 -10.55 -12.32 -6.37
CA LEU A 33 -9.45 -13.17 -6.81
C LEU A 33 -9.35 -13.29 -8.33
N MET A 34 -10.43 -12.98 -9.06
CA MET A 34 -10.50 -13.14 -10.52
C MET A 34 -9.33 -12.49 -11.28
N PRO A 35 -8.88 -11.23 -10.97
CA PRO A 35 -7.74 -10.64 -11.65
C PRO A 35 -6.45 -11.43 -11.46
N VAL A 36 -6.22 -11.96 -10.25
CA VAL A 36 -5.03 -12.77 -9.95
C VAL A 36 -5.08 -14.12 -10.67
N LEU A 37 -6.25 -14.78 -10.66
CA LEU A 37 -6.46 -16.02 -11.39
C LEU A 37 -6.28 -15.83 -12.91
N TYR A 38 -6.70 -14.66 -13.42
CA TYR A 38 -6.49 -14.31 -14.82
C TYR A 38 -5.01 -14.11 -15.14
N LEU A 39 -4.23 -13.43 -14.29
CA LEU A 39 -2.79 -13.29 -14.45
C LEU A 39 -2.08 -14.66 -14.39
N ILE A 40 -2.49 -15.56 -13.50
CA ILE A 40 -1.97 -16.94 -13.46
C ILE A 40 -2.28 -17.64 -14.78
N SER A 41 -3.50 -17.54 -15.29
CA SER A 41 -3.87 -18.10 -16.59
C SER A 41 -3.02 -17.51 -17.71
N LEU A 42 -2.83 -16.19 -17.77
CA LEU A 42 -2.00 -15.52 -18.77
C LEU A 42 -0.55 -16.01 -18.72
N SER A 43 0.04 -16.16 -17.52
CA SER A 43 1.43 -16.61 -17.35
C SER A 43 1.70 -18.01 -17.91
N LEU A 44 0.65 -18.81 -18.07
CA LEU A 44 0.70 -20.20 -18.56
C LEU A 44 0.25 -20.35 -20.01
N ARG A 45 0.05 -19.24 -20.75
CA ARG A 45 -0.40 -19.26 -22.14
C ARG A 45 0.67 -18.76 -23.10
N ARG A 46 0.62 -19.25 -24.34
CA ARG A 46 1.37 -18.66 -25.46
C ARG A 46 0.71 -17.36 -25.90
N ASN A 47 1.49 -16.47 -26.49
CA ASN A 47 0.97 -15.21 -27.03
C ASN A 47 -0.16 -15.44 -28.05
N ASP A 48 -0.03 -16.44 -28.91
CA ASP A 48 -1.03 -16.77 -29.93
C ASP A 48 -2.39 -17.11 -29.31
N ASP A 49 -2.40 -17.90 -28.22
CA ASP A 49 -3.61 -18.25 -27.48
C ASP A 49 -4.26 -17.00 -26.85
N ILE A 50 -3.43 -16.05 -26.37
CA ILE A 50 -3.90 -14.80 -25.75
C ILE A 50 -4.54 -13.90 -26.81
N LEU A 51 -3.88 -13.72 -27.95
CA LEU A 51 -4.36 -12.88 -29.06
C LEU A 51 -5.61 -13.44 -29.71
N ASN A 52 -5.80 -14.76 -29.73
CA ASN A 52 -7.01 -15.44 -30.23
C ASN A 52 -8.18 -15.36 -29.21
N GLY A 53 -8.02 -14.71 -28.06
CA GLY A 53 -9.09 -14.47 -27.09
C GLY A 53 -9.51 -15.68 -26.25
N SER A 54 -8.71 -16.77 -26.24
CA SER A 54 -9.02 -17.94 -25.39
C SER A 54 -8.81 -17.58 -23.91
N TRP A 55 -9.75 -17.98 -23.04
CA TRP A 55 -9.65 -17.70 -21.58
C TRP A 55 -8.78 -18.73 -20.85
N PHE A 56 -8.64 -19.92 -21.40
CA PHE A 56 -7.87 -21.01 -20.81
C PHE A 56 -6.72 -21.40 -21.73
N PRO A 57 -5.57 -21.83 -21.18
CA PRO A 57 -4.46 -22.31 -21.99
C PRO A 57 -4.86 -23.58 -22.75
N SER A 58 -4.56 -23.64 -24.05
CA SER A 58 -4.67 -24.87 -24.85
C SER A 58 -3.69 -25.92 -24.35
N HIS A 59 -2.48 -25.47 -23.97
CA HIS A 59 -1.41 -26.24 -23.31
C HIS A 59 -0.72 -25.36 -22.28
N LEU A 60 -0.30 -25.94 -21.14
CA LEU A 60 0.44 -25.23 -20.11
C LEU A 60 1.83 -24.86 -20.61
N PHE A 61 2.08 -23.57 -20.80
CA PHE A 61 3.32 -23.02 -21.33
C PHE A 61 4.21 -22.45 -20.21
N TRP A 62 4.95 -23.32 -19.54
CA TRP A 62 5.79 -22.98 -18.39
C TRP A 62 7.01 -22.11 -18.72
N SER A 63 7.42 -22.04 -19.99
CA SER A 63 8.61 -21.30 -20.41
C SER A 63 8.51 -19.78 -20.21
N ASN A 64 7.32 -19.22 -19.99
CA ASN A 64 7.16 -17.82 -19.62
C ASN A 64 7.84 -17.49 -18.29
N TRP A 65 7.85 -18.43 -17.34
CA TRP A 65 8.39 -18.20 -16.00
C TRP A 65 9.91 -18.01 -16.01
N PRO A 66 10.75 -18.96 -16.47
CA PRO A 66 12.19 -18.71 -16.58
C PRO A 66 12.51 -17.52 -17.48
N ALA A 67 11.77 -17.34 -18.58
CA ALA A 67 11.96 -16.22 -19.48
C ALA A 67 11.65 -14.85 -18.82
N ALA A 68 10.72 -14.77 -17.88
CA ALA A 68 10.43 -13.54 -17.15
C ALA A 68 11.63 -13.02 -16.34
N PHE A 69 12.51 -13.92 -15.86
CA PHE A 69 13.72 -13.55 -15.10
C PHE A 69 14.87 -13.06 -15.99
N THR A 70 14.87 -13.39 -17.27
CA THR A 70 15.96 -13.12 -18.21
C THR A 70 15.59 -12.18 -19.34
N ALA A 71 14.32 -11.82 -19.48
CA ALA A 71 13.82 -10.97 -20.58
C ALA A 71 14.06 -9.48 -20.37
N LEU A 72 14.44 -9.05 -19.17
CA LEU A 72 14.75 -7.67 -18.83
C LEU A 72 16.27 -7.42 -18.87
N PRO A 73 16.72 -6.17 -19.07
CA PRO A 73 18.14 -5.82 -19.06
C PRO A 73 18.86 -6.23 -17.76
N GLN A 74 18.18 -6.09 -16.63
CA GLN A 74 18.64 -6.58 -15.33
C GLN A 74 17.75 -7.74 -14.84
N SER A 75 18.20 -8.52 -13.86
CA SER A 75 17.39 -9.57 -13.29
C SER A 75 16.10 -9.03 -12.64
N LEU A 76 15.00 -9.76 -12.72
CA LEU A 76 13.73 -9.37 -12.08
C LEU A 76 13.91 -9.11 -10.57
N GLY A 77 14.78 -9.89 -9.90
CA GLY A 77 15.11 -9.70 -8.49
C GLY A 77 15.75 -8.34 -8.19
N TRP A 78 16.52 -7.78 -9.14
CA TRP A 78 17.09 -6.44 -9.02
C TRP A 78 16.00 -5.37 -8.94
N TYR A 79 15.04 -5.40 -9.86
CA TYR A 79 13.91 -4.46 -9.87
C TYR A 79 13.00 -4.60 -8.65
N VAL A 80 12.78 -5.83 -8.19
CA VAL A 80 12.06 -6.09 -6.94
C VAL A 80 12.82 -5.48 -5.76
N SER A 81 14.13 -5.66 -5.65
CA SER A 81 14.94 -5.09 -4.56
C SER A 81 14.96 -3.55 -4.58
N ASN A 82 15.01 -2.94 -5.79
CA ASN A 82 14.90 -1.48 -5.94
C ASN A 82 13.54 -0.98 -5.44
N SER A 83 12.44 -1.65 -5.84
CA SER A 83 11.09 -1.30 -5.37
C SER A 83 10.96 -1.41 -3.85
N TRP A 84 11.54 -2.45 -3.24
CA TRP A 84 11.55 -2.60 -1.77
C TRP A 84 12.38 -1.51 -1.09
N THR A 85 13.53 -1.17 -1.65
CA THR A 85 14.39 -0.09 -1.13
C THR A 85 13.67 1.25 -1.17
N VAL A 86 13.03 1.57 -2.30
CA VAL A 86 12.26 2.81 -2.46
C VAL A 86 11.05 2.81 -1.52
N ALA A 87 10.25 1.75 -1.52
CA ALA A 87 9.04 1.68 -0.71
C ALA A 87 9.33 1.70 0.80
N GLY A 88 10.31 0.92 1.25
CA GLY A 88 10.73 0.88 2.65
C GLY A 88 11.33 2.20 3.11
N GLY A 89 12.24 2.77 2.30
CA GLY A 89 12.83 4.08 2.59
C GLY A 89 11.80 5.20 2.62
N ALA A 90 10.88 5.24 1.65
CA ALA A 90 9.79 6.20 1.62
C ALA A 90 8.86 6.09 2.83
N ALA A 91 8.49 4.87 3.24
CA ALA A 91 7.69 4.65 4.42
C ALA A 91 8.37 5.18 5.69
N VAL A 92 9.68 4.92 5.84
CA VAL A 92 10.47 5.44 6.97
C VAL A 92 10.50 6.97 6.97
N VAL A 93 10.80 7.61 5.84
CA VAL A 93 10.81 9.08 5.71
C VAL A 93 9.44 9.65 6.05
N SER A 94 8.37 9.07 5.51
CA SER A 94 7.00 9.52 5.77
C SER A 94 6.64 9.47 7.25
N ILE A 95 6.95 8.35 7.93
CA ILE A 95 6.64 8.18 9.36
C ILE A 95 7.46 9.14 10.23
N LEU A 96 8.76 9.30 9.94
CA LEU A 96 9.63 10.18 10.70
C LEU A 96 9.15 11.64 10.68
N ILE A 97 8.56 12.08 9.56
CA ILE A 97 8.01 13.42 9.42
C ILE A 97 6.57 13.49 9.95
N ALA A 98 5.75 12.51 9.61
CA ALA A 98 4.33 12.54 9.95
C ALA A 98 4.07 12.33 11.45
N THR A 99 4.88 11.53 12.15
CA THR A 99 4.63 11.25 13.58
C THR A 99 4.72 12.51 14.46
N PRO A 100 5.80 13.30 14.43
CA PRO A 100 5.83 14.57 15.19
C PRO A 100 4.79 15.56 14.68
N GLY A 101 4.51 15.59 13.37
CA GLY A 101 3.45 16.40 12.80
C GLY A 101 2.07 16.04 13.36
N ALA A 102 1.76 14.74 13.49
CA ALA A 102 0.49 14.26 14.02
C ALA A 102 0.30 14.62 15.50
N ILE A 103 1.37 14.60 16.29
CA ILE A 103 1.33 15.06 17.68
C ILE A 103 1.00 16.54 17.73
N PHE A 104 1.67 17.35 16.91
CA PHE A 104 1.37 18.78 16.82
C PHE A 104 -0.09 19.04 16.40
N THR A 105 -0.59 18.34 15.37
CA THR A 105 -1.96 18.53 14.88
C THR A 105 -3.00 18.11 15.92
N ALA A 106 -2.77 17.03 16.64
CA ALA A 106 -3.69 16.54 17.66
C ALA A 106 -3.78 17.48 18.89
N HIS A 107 -2.65 18.06 19.30
CA HIS A 107 -2.62 18.95 20.48
C HIS A 107 -2.98 20.41 20.15
N SER A 108 -2.78 20.86 18.91
CA SER A 108 -3.08 22.24 18.47
C SER A 108 -4.43 22.33 17.79
N ARG A 109 -5.50 22.41 18.55
CA ARG A 109 -6.89 22.33 18.05
C ARG A 109 -7.13 23.15 16.77
N ARG A 110 -6.83 24.44 16.78
CA ARG A 110 -7.13 25.36 15.65
C ARG A 110 -6.05 25.31 14.55
N HIS A 111 -4.79 25.30 14.92
CA HIS A 111 -3.68 25.28 13.94
C HIS A 111 -3.47 23.87 13.38
N GLY A 112 -3.69 22.85 14.19
CA GLY A 112 -3.56 21.46 13.80
C GLY A 112 -4.59 21.06 12.74
N GLU A 113 -5.86 21.42 12.91
CA GLU A 113 -6.91 21.14 11.92
C GLU A 113 -6.63 21.85 10.58
N ARG A 114 -6.11 23.08 10.62
CA ARG A 114 -5.71 23.80 9.41
C ARG A 114 -4.53 23.13 8.70
N LEU A 115 -3.50 22.74 9.46
CA LEU A 115 -2.32 22.07 8.90
C LEU A 115 -2.71 20.72 8.26
N LEU A 116 -3.53 19.93 8.96
CA LEU A 116 -4.03 18.66 8.45
C LEU A 116 -4.87 18.87 7.17
N GLY A 117 -5.75 19.88 7.17
CA GLY A 117 -6.54 20.23 5.99
C GLY A 117 -5.69 20.63 4.79
N ILE A 118 -4.66 21.47 4.99
CA ILE A 118 -3.71 21.85 3.93
C ILE A 118 -2.94 20.62 3.43
N ALA A 119 -2.44 19.77 4.34
CA ALA A 119 -1.72 18.55 3.97
C ALA A 119 -2.60 17.62 3.11
N LEU A 120 -3.85 17.40 3.50
CA LEU A 120 -4.77 16.57 2.71
C LEU A 120 -5.14 17.23 1.38
N ALA A 121 -5.30 18.54 1.33
CA ALA A 121 -5.54 19.27 0.08
C ALA A 121 -4.37 19.11 -0.90
N THR A 122 -3.11 19.15 -0.41
CA THR A 122 -1.94 18.89 -1.27
C THR A 122 -1.87 17.44 -1.74
N TYR A 123 -2.32 16.48 -0.95
CA TYR A 123 -2.39 15.07 -1.34
C TYR A 123 -3.42 14.80 -2.44
N CYS A 124 -4.51 15.59 -2.47
CA CYS A 124 -5.53 15.51 -3.52
C CYS A 124 -5.07 16.15 -4.85
N ALA A 125 -3.98 16.91 -4.86
CA ALA A 125 -3.48 17.49 -6.10
C ALA A 125 -2.91 16.39 -7.02
N PRO A 126 -3.17 16.47 -8.35
CA PRO A 126 -2.62 15.50 -9.28
C PRO A 126 -1.09 15.50 -9.24
N PRO A 127 -0.41 14.35 -9.01
CA PRO A 127 1.05 14.29 -8.89
C PRO A 127 1.80 14.83 -10.11
N ILE A 128 1.20 14.76 -11.29
CA ILE A 128 1.77 15.24 -12.55
C ILE A 128 2.07 16.75 -12.52
N VAL A 129 1.35 17.53 -11.75
CA VAL A 129 1.57 19.00 -11.63
C VAL A 129 2.93 19.28 -10.97
N ALA A 130 3.35 18.44 -10.05
CA ALA A 130 4.63 18.57 -9.35
C ALA A 130 5.83 18.01 -10.13
N MET A 131 5.61 17.34 -11.26
CA MET A 131 6.67 16.62 -12.00
C MET A 131 7.81 17.51 -12.43
N ILE A 132 7.51 18.63 -13.09
CA ILE A 132 8.56 19.54 -13.62
C ILE A 132 9.35 20.19 -12.47
N PRO A 133 8.71 20.80 -11.43
CA PRO A 133 9.45 21.34 -10.30
C PRO A 133 10.31 20.29 -9.58
N LEU A 134 9.78 19.09 -9.37
CA LEU A 134 10.53 18.00 -8.73
C LEU A 134 11.69 17.52 -9.60
N PHE A 135 11.52 17.42 -10.91
CA PHE A 135 12.60 17.08 -11.83
C PHE A 135 13.76 18.08 -11.74
N LEU A 136 13.44 19.38 -11.78
CA LEU A 136 14.45 20.43 -11.66
C LEU A 136 15.16 20.41 -10.30
N LEU A 137 14.43 20.18 -9.22
CA LEU A 137 14.96 20.04 -7.87
C LEU A 137 15.91 18.84 -7.76
N LEU A 138 15.46 17.65 -8.19
CA LEU A 138 16.28 16.44 -8.17
C LEU A 138 17.53 16.56 -9.04
N ARG A 139 17.41 17.22 -10.20
CA ARG A 139 18.55 17.52 -11.07
C ARG A 139 19.54 18.42 -10.37
N HIS A 140 19.10 19.50 -9.74
CA HIS A 140 19.95 20.43 -9.00
C HIS A 140 20.68 19.76 -7.84
N LEU A 141 20.01 18.82 -7.15
CA LEU A 141 20.55 18.04 -6.04
C LEU A 141 21.36 16.82 -6.49
N SER A 142 21.52 16.59 -7.81
CA SER A 142 22.17 15.39 -8.37
C SER A 142 21.53 14.06 -7.91
N LEU A 143 20.22 14.07 -7.67
CA LEU A 143 19.43 12.93 -7.22
C LEU A 143 18.58 12.27 -8.33
N LEU A 144 18.64 12.78 -9.58
CA LEU A 144 18.04 12.09 -10.72
C LEU A 144 18.71 10.74 -10.94
N ASN A 145 17.95 9.76 -11.39
CA ASN A 145 18.43 8.40 -11.63
C ASN A 145 19.04 7.72 -10.39
N THR A 146 18.56 8.07 -9.19
CA THR A 146 18.98 7.45 -7.94
C THR A 146 17.78 6.92 -7.15
N LEU A 147 17.97 5.81 -6.43
CA LEU A 147 16.97 5.29 -5.51
C LEU A 147 16.69 6.28 -4.37
N THR A 148 17.71 7.02 -3.91
CA THR A 148 17.56 8.05 -2.88
C THR A 148 16.61 9.16 -3.32
N GLY A 149 16.70 9.61 -4.58
CA GLY A 149 15.77 10.60 -5.14
C GLY A 149 14.33 10.09 -5.09
N LEU A 150 14.10 8.84 -5.52
CA LEU A 150 12.78 8.22 -5.45
C LEU A 150 12.27 8.04 -4.02
N VAL A 151 13.15 7.63 -3.08
CA VAL A 151 12.82 7.51 -1.64
C VAL A 151 12.33 8.85 -1.09
N LEU A 152 13.03 9.94 -1.38
CA LEU A 152 12.65 11.26 -0.88
C LEU A 152 11.34 11.74 -1.49
N VAL A 153 11.18 11.65 -2.82
CA VAL A 153 9.94 12.09 -3.48
C VAL A 153 8.74 11.32 -2.97
N ASN A 154 8.80 9.99 -2.95
CA ASN A 154 7.72 9.16 -2.43
C ASN A 154 7.50 9.38 -0.92
N GLY A 155 8.59 9.52 -0.17
CA GLY A 155 8.55 9.78 1.26
C GLY A 155 7.79 11.07 1.60
N PHE A 156 8.11 12.17 0.94
CA PHE A 156 7.42 13.45 1.13
C PHE A 156 5.99 13.42 0.58
N ALA A 157 5.76 12.78 -0.57
CA ALA A 157 4.42 12.67 -1.14
C ALA A 157 3.44 11.91 -0.24
N ASN A 158 3.93 10.96 0.56
CA ASN A 158 3.10 10.16 1.47
C ASN A 158 2.93 10.79 2.87
N VAL A 159 3.67 11.87 3.21
CA VAL A 159 3.53 12.54 4.52
C VAL A 159 2.09 12.90 4.86
N PRO A 160 1.28 13.48 3.95
CA PRO A 160 -0.09 13.87 4.28
C PRO A 160 -0.99 12.72 4.71
N ILE A 161 -0.91 11.57 4.02
CA ILE A 161 -1.71 10.40 4.36
C ILE A 161 -1.23 9.75 5.66
N ALA A 162 0.09 9.68 5.87
CA ALA A 162 0.66 9.19 7.12
C ALA A 162 0.28 10.09 8.31
N LEU A 163 0.35 11.42 8.12
CA LEU A 163 -0.05 12.41 9.11
C LEU A 163 -1.51 12.21 9.53
N TRP A 164 -2.41 12.10 8.57
CA TRP A 164 -3.83 11.90 8.82
C TRP A 164 -4.11 10.61 9.59
N LEU A 165 -3.49 9.52 9.18
CA LEU A 165 -3.67 8.22 9.83
C LEU A 165 -3.16 8.25 11.28
N ILE A 166 -1.96 8.78 11.51
CA ILE A 166 -1.35 8.83 12.85
C ILE A 166 -2.09 9.82 13.74
N ASP A 167 -2.53 10.98 13.23
CA ASP A 167 -3.34 11.96 13.97
C ASP A 167 -4.60 11.32 14.58
N GLY A 168 -5.28 10.45 13.82
CA GLY A 168 -6.42 9.71 14.33
C GLY A 168 -6.12 8.77 15.50
N PHE A 169 -4.89 8.28 15.64
CA PHE A 169 -4.45 7.50 16.80
C PHE A 169 -4.04 8.38 17.96
N VAL A 170 -3.31 9.47 17.71
CA VAL A 170 -2.89 10.41 18.74
C VAL A 170 -4.10 11.01 19.47
N ARG A 171 -5.15 11.39 18.74
CA ARG A 171 -6.40 11.94 19.32
C ARG A 171 -7.15 10.98 20.26
N ARG A 172 -6.81 9.69 20.26
CA ARG A 172 -7.41 8.68 21.15
C ARG A 172 -6.64 8.50 22.45
N VAL A 173 -5.42 9.00 22.51
CA VAL A 173 -4.62 8.96 23.75
C VAL A 173 -5.26 9.95 24.73
N PRO A 174 -5.68 9.50 25.92
CA PRO A 174 -6.21 10.41 26.94
C PRO A 174 -5.15 11.43 27.35
N VAL A 175 -5.49 12.72 27.29
CA VAL A 175 -4.58 13.83 27.64
C VAL A 175 -4.13 13.73 29.09
N ASP A 176 -4.99 13.22 29.97
CA ASP A 176 -4.71 13.01 31.40
C ASP A 176 -3.44 12.18 31.64
N LEU A 177 -3.10 11.25 30.74
CA LEU A 177 -1.87 10.43 30.87
C LEU A 177 -0.61 11.28 30.66
N GLU A 178 -0.67 12.24 29.75
CA GLU A 178 0.45 13.16 29.51
C GLU A 178 0.55 14.20 30.63
N GLU A 179 -0.58 14.72 31.08
CA GLU A 179 -0.63 15.69 32.19
C GLU A 179 -0.11 15.07 33.50
N ALA A 180 -0.51 13.83 33.82
CA ALA A 180 0.01 13.13 34.99
C ALA A 180 1.53 12.95 34.92
N ALA A 181 2.07 12.56 33.74
CA ALA A 181 3.50 12.42 33.57
C ALA A 181 4.25 13.76 33.77
N TRP A 182 3.68 14.89 33.35
CA TRP A 182 4.28 16.19 33.52
C TRP A 182 4.25 16.63 35.01
N LEU A 183 3.19 16.27 35.73
CA LEU A 183 3.12 16.48 37.18
C LEU A 183 4.18 15.66 37.93
N ASP A 184 4.49 14.47 37.44
CA ASP A 184 5.59 13.62 37.95
C ASP A 184 6.98 14.09 37.52
N GLY A 185 7.10 15.23 36.84
CA GLY A 185 8.36 15.83 36.41
C GLY A 185 8.93 15.30 35.08
N ALA A 186 8.16 14.53 34.30
CA ALA A 186 8.61 14.08 33.00
C ALA A 186 8.67 15.25 32.01
N SER A 187 9.74 15.30 31.20
CA SER A 187 9.80 16.24 30.08
C SER A 187 8.82 15.83 28.98
N ARG A 188 8.44 16.76 28.08
CA ARG A 188 7.59 16.47 26.92
C ARG A 188 8.15 15.34 26.03
N TRP A 189 9.47 15.29 25.87
CA TRP A 189 10.14 14.21 25.13
C TRP A 189 10.03 12.86 25.85
N THR A 190 10.16 12.86 27.17
CA THR A 190 10.01 11.64 27.98
C THR A 190 8.58 11.11 27.94
N SER A 191 7.59 12.00 28.10
CA SER A 191 6.16 11.67 27.96
C SER A 191 5.87 11.10 26.56
N PHE A 192 6.32 11.77 25.50
CA PHE A 192 6.19 11.26 24.13
C PHE A 192 6.77 9.86 23.98
N ARG A 193 8.05 9.67 24.33
CA ARG A 193 8.76 8.42 24.05
C ARG A 193 8.25 7.25 24.90
N ARG A 194 7.86 7.50 26.16
CA ARG A 194 7.49 6.44 27.11
C ARG A 194 6.00 6.18 27.21
N ILE A 195 5.16 7.14 26.87
CA ILE A 195 3.70 7.03 27.00
C ILE A 195 3.03 7.10 25.64
N VAL A 196 3.14 8.21 24.92
CA VAL A 196 2.39 8.42 23.67
C VAL A 196 2.82 7.46 22.57
N LEU A 197 4.13 7.39 22.28
CA LEU A 197 4.64 6.57 21.17
C LEU A 197 4.30 5.09 21.30
N PRO A 198 4.42 4.42 22.45
CA PRO A 198 3.99 3.04 22.60
C PRO A 198 2.49 2.84 22.37
N LEU A 199 1.66 3.78 22.82
CA LEU A 199 0.20 3.70 22.65
C LEU A 199 -0.23 3.88 21.19
N ILE A 200 0.43 4.78 20.45
CA ILE A 200 0.14 5.02 19.02
C ILE A 200 0.91 4.09 18.09
N TRP A 201 1.83 3.27 18.58
CA TRP A 201 2.70 2.41 17.78
C TRP A 201 1.96 1.54 16.74
N PRO A 202 0.80 0.92 17.07
CA PRO A 202 0.02 0.18 16.07
C PRO A 202 -0.46 1.08 14.92
N GLY A 203 -0.79 2.34 15.21
CA GLY A 203 -1.16 3.34 14.21
C GLY A 203 0.01 3.76 13.32
N VAL A 204 1.17 3.97 13.92
CA VAL A 204 2.42 4.29 13.20
C VAL A 204 2.79 3.15 12.25
N LEU A 205 2.72 1.90 12.71
CA LEU A 205 2.96 0.72 11.86
C LEU A 205 1.95 0.63 10.72
N SER A 206 0.66 0.85 11.00
CA SER A 206 -0.39 0.81 9.96
C SER A 206 -0.18 1.90 8.90
N ALA A 207 0.15 3.12 9.31
CA ALA A 207 0.48 4.21 8.40
C ALA A 207 1.72 3.90 7.56
N GLY A 208 2.76 3.33 8.17
CA GLY A 208 3.97 2.90 7.48
C GLY A 208 3.72 1.83 6.43
N LEU A 209 2.90 0.84 6.75
CA LEU A 209 2.51 -0.19 5.79
C LEU A 209 1.75 0.39 4.60
N ILE A 210 0.83 1.33 4.83
CA ILE A 210 0.09 2.00 3.76
C ILE A 210 1.06 2.81 2.88
N CYS A 211 1.97 3.60 3.47
CA CYS A 211 2.98 4.33 2.71
C CYS A 211 3.88 3.40 1.89
N LEU A 212 4.24 2.23 2.45
CA LEU A 212 5.03 1.22 1.77
C LEU A 212 4.26 0.65 0.56
N PHE A 213 3.00 0.28 0.72
CA PHE A 213 2.17 -0.22 -0.38
C PHE A 213 1.99 0.82 -1.49
N VAL A 214 1.71 2.07 -1.14
CA VAL A 214 1.57 3.18 -2.10
C VAL A 214 2.87 3.39 -2.87
N SER A 215 4.01 3.44 -2.17
CA SER A 215 5.31 3.66 -2.81
C SER A 215 5.78 2.46 -3.65
N TYR A 216 5.44 1.23 -3.27
CA TYR A 216 5.81 0.03 -4.06
C TYR A 216 5.08 -0.02 -5.39
N SER A 217 3.84 0.43 -5.45
CA SER A 217 3.02 0.47 -6.66
C SER A 217 3.17 1.76 -7.46
N GLU A 218 4.00 2.70 -6.98
CA GLU A 218 4.19 3.99 -7.63
C GLU A 218 4.94 3.82 -8.97
N PHE A 219 4.43 4.42 -10.02
CA PHE A 219 4.96 4.32 -11.37
C PHE A 219 5.38 5.67 -11.95
N LEU A 220 4.58 6.73 -11.68
CA LEU A 220 4.71 8.01 -12.35
C LEU A 220 6.04 8.73 -12.04
N PHE A 221 6.41 8.80 -10.77
CA PHE A 221 7.69 9.36 -10.35
C PHE A 221 8.84 8.46 -10.78
N ALA A 222 8.66 7.13 -10.66
CA ALA A 222 9.69 6.17 -11.02
C ALA A 222 10.04 6.24 -12.52
N VAL A 223 9.06 6.24 -13.43
CA VAL A 223 9.30 6.32 -14.88
C VAL A 223 9.92 7.66 -15.29
N SER A 224 9.66 8.72 -14.51
CA SER A 224 10.11 10.07 -14.83
C SER A 224 11.49 10.40 -14.27
N PHE A 225 11.82 9.88 -13.08
CA PHE A 225 13.03 10.27 -12.36
C PHE A 225 14.08 9.17 -12.27
N ALA A 226 13.77 7.92 -12.64
CA ALA A 226 14.65 6.77 -12.60
C ALA A 226 14.73 6.08 -13.97
N GLN A 227 15.38 6.75 -14.92
CA GLN A 227 15.44 6.31 -16.32
C GLN A 227 16.61 5.34 -16.60
N THR A 228 17.59 5.25 -15.69
CA THR A 228 18.71 4.33 -15.82
C THR A 228 18.35 2.95 -15.26
N GLU A 229 18.86 1.89 -15.89
CA GLU A 229 18.60 0.49 -15.47
C GLU A 229 18.90 0.23 -14.00
N GLY A 230 19.93 0.89 -13.43
CA GLY A 230 20.32 0.74 -12.03
C GLY A 230 19.34 1.32 -11.03
N SER A 231 18.49 2.27 -11.44
CA SER A 231 17.54 2.98 -10.57
C SER A 231 16.07 2.63 -10.80
N GLN A 232 15.77 1.90 -11.88
CA GLN A 232 14.39 1.53 -12.21
C GLN A 232 13.77 0.62 -11.16
N THR A 233 12.48 0.86 -10.90
CA THR A 233 11.63 0.02 -10.05
C THR A 233 10.96 -1.08 -10.87
N LEU A 234 10.36 -2.05 -10.19
CA LEU A 234 9.61 -3.13 -10.82
C LEU A 234 8.48 -2.62 -11.72
N THR A 235 7.75 -1.59 -11.29
CA THR A 235 6.63 -1.01 -12.06
C THR A 235 7.10 -0.45 -13.40
N VAL A 236 8.26 0.20 -13.44
CA VAL A 236 8.90 0.68 -14.67
C VAL A 236 9.40 -0.50 -15.51
N ALA A 237 10.07 -1.48 -14.91
CA ALA A 237 10.55 -2.66 -15.62
C ALA A 237 9.42 -3.44 -16.30
N LEU A 238 8.27 -3.60 -15.65
CA LEU A 238 7.11 -4.26 -16.24
C LEU A 238 6.56 -3.51 -17.47
N SER A 239 6.63 -2.17 -17.49
CA SER A 239 6.19 -1.40 -18.67
C SER A 239 7.08 -1.63 -19.91
N ILE A 240 8.30 -2.12 -19.75
CA ILE A 240 9.21 -2.44 -20.85
C ILE A 240 8.66 -3.61 -21.69
N PHE A 241 7.98 -4.58 -21.05
CA PHE A 241 7.35 -5.68 -21.79
C PHE A 241 6.28 -5.20 -22.78
N GLN A 242 5.64 -4.06 -22.51
CA GLN A 242 4.60 -3.47 -23.35
C GLN A 242 5.19 -2.58 -24.46
N SER A 243 6.38 -1.99 -24.24
CA SER A 243 6.97 -1.03 -25.17
C SER A 243 7.75 -1.66 -26.32
N SER A 244 7.99 -2.97 -26.29
CA SER A 244 8.82 -3.68 -27.29
C SER A 244 8.13 -3.89 -28.67
N GLY A 245 7.10 -3.15 -28.98
CA GLY A 245 6.54 -2.89 -30.33
C GLY A 245 5.85 -4.09 -30.98
N LYS A 246 6.55 -4.97 -31.66
CA LYS A 246 5.92 -6.08 -32.44
C LYS A 246 5.73 -7.38 -31.67
N ASP A 247 6.43 -7.55 -30.54
CA ASP A 247 6.43 -8.79 -29.76
C ASP A 247 6.04 -8.56 -28.29
N ILE A 248 4.87 -7.94 -28.06
CA ILE A 248 4.31 -7.86 -26.70
C ILE A 248 4.13 -9.29 -26.18
N ASN A 249 4.85 -9.63 -25.10
CA ASN A 249 4.79 -10.97 -24.54
C ASN A 249 4.02 -10.96 -23.21
N TYR A 250 2.69 -10.94 -23.33
CA TYR A 250 1.76 -10.91 -22.20
C TYR A 250 1.99 -12.05 -21.19
N GLY A 251 2.41 -13.23 -21.65
CA GLY A 251 2.68 -14.37 -20.77
C GLY A 251 3.89 -14.14 -19.86
N LYS A 252 4.98 -13.57 -20.40
CA LYS A 252 6.17 -13.23 -19.60
C LYS A 252 5.90 -12.07 -18.65
N GLU A 253 5.18 -11.04 -19.12
CA GLU A 253 4.77 -9.90 -18.29
C GLU A 253 3.90 -10.36 -17.12
N ALA A 254 2.94 -11.25 -17.37
CA ALA A 254 2.09 -11.82 -16.33
C ALA A 254 2.90 -12.64 -15.31
N ALA A 255 3.86 -13.45 -15.77
CA ALA A 255 4.76 -14.20 -14.89
C ALA A 255 5.62 -13.25 -14.04
N ALA A 256 6.23 -12.21 -14.64
CA ALA A 256 7.02 -11.21 -13.93
C ALA A 256 6.18 -10.43 -12.90
N SER A 257 4.93 -10.06 -13.27
CA SER A 257 3.99 -9.39 -12.38
C SER A 257 3.62 -10.25 -11.18
N LEU A 258 3.36 -11.54 -11.37
CA LEU A 258 3.06 -12.49 -10.28
C LEU A 258 4.23 -12.60 -9.30
N VAL A 259 5.46 -12.72 -9.81
CA VAL A 259 6.66 -12.74 -8.96
C VAL A 259 6.80 -11.42 -8.17
N GLY A 260 6.60 -10.30 -8.84
CA GLY A 260 6.73 -8.97 -8.22
C GLY A 260 5.66 -8.65 -7.18
N ILE A 261 4.45 -9.14 -7.38
CA ILE A 261 3.33 -8.92 -6.45
C ILE A 261 3.42 -9.86 -5.23
N LEU A 262 4.01 -11.05 -5.37
CA LEU A 262 4.04 -12.07 -4.32
C LEU A 262 4.58 -11.56 -2.97
N PRO A 263 5.71 -10.83 -2.89
CA PRO A 263 6.20 -10.32 -1.61
C PRO A 263 5.22 -9.36 -0.95
N MET A 264 4.49 -8.55 -1.74
CA MET A 264 3.49 -7.62 -1.23
C MET A 264 2.25 -8.33 -0.68
N TYR A 265 1.80 -9.41 -1.34
CA TYR A 265 0.73 -10.27 -0.82
C TYR A 265 1.12 -10.92 0.51
N ILE A 266 2.34 -11.45 0.60
CA ILE A 266 2.86 -12.03 1.85
C ILE A 266 2.86 -10.96 2.96
N LEU A 267 3.39 -9.77 2.67
CA LEU A 267 3.40 -8.68 3.64
C LEU A 267 1.97 -8.27 4.06
N ALA A 268 1.05 -8.12 3.11
CA ALA A 268 -0.34 -7.78 3.38
C ALA A 268 -1.02 -8.84 4.26
N PHE A 269 -0.80 -10.12 3.95
CA PHE A 269 -1.35 -11.24 4.73
C PHE A 269 -0.82 -11.27 6.16
N VAL A 270 0.48 -11.08 6.35
CA VAL A 270 1.08 -11.04 7.69
C VAL A 270 0.65 -9.81 8.47
N SER A 271 0.51 -8.67 7.79
CA SER A 271 0.20 -7.38 8.42
C SER A 271 -1.29 -7.06 8.54
N GLN A 272 -2.19 -7.90 8.00
CA GLN A 272 -3.65 -7.67 7.97
C GLN A 272 -4.25 -7.26 9.33
N ARG A 273 -3.78 -7.86 10.43
CA ARG A 273 -4.26 -7.54 11.79
C ARG A 273 -3.97 -6.09 12.20
N TRP A 274 -2.85 -5.53 11.76
CA TRP A 274 -2.49 -4.14 12.04
C TRP A 274 -3.20 -3.17 11.08
N LEU A 275 -3.37 -3.56 9.81
CA LEU A 275 -4.11 -2.76 8.81
C LEU A 275 -5.59 -2.59 9.20
N VAL A 276 -6.26 -3.68 9.60
CA VAL A 276 -7.68 -3.63 10.01
C VAL A 276 -7.85 -2.78 11.26
N GLY A 277 -6.94 -2.89 12.25
CA GLY A 277 -6.96 -2.05 13.45
C GLY A 277 -6.75 -0.57 13.12
N GLY A 278 -5.90 -0.25 12.14
CA GLY A 278 -5.63 1.12 11.70
C GLY A 278 -6.81 1.78 10.97
N LEU A 279 -7.40 1.07 10.02
CA LEU A 279 -8.51 1.60 9.20
C LEU A 279 -9.81 1.73 10.00
N SER A 280 -10.12 0.78 10.87
CA SER A 280 -11.30 0.85 11.74
C SER A 280 -11.18 1.99 12.74
N ALA A 281 -9.97 2.36 13.12
CA ALA A 281 -9.70 3.49 13.99
C ALA A 281 -10.10 4.84 13.38
N GLY A 282 -10.04 4.99 12.07
CA GLY A 282 -10.47 6.20 11.34
C GLY A 282 -11.97 6.25 11.03
N ALA A 283 -12.67 5.11 11.02
CA ALA A 283 -14.05 4.99 10.57
C ALA A 283 -15.11 5.16 11.68
N VAL A 284 -14.74 5.03 12.96
CA VAL A 284 -15.69 5.20 14.07
C VAL A 284 -15.71 6.67 14.49
N LYS A 285 -16.41 7.49 13.70
CA LYS A 285 -17.06 8.73 14.14
C LYS A 285 -18.54 8.40 14.29
N GLY A 286 -18.93 8.06 15.47
CA GLY A 286 -20.31 7.90 15.88
C GLY A 286 -20.40 8.14 17.38
#